data_a0b1fcae56af95d1724dea094e917170
#
_entry.id   a0b1fcae56af95d1724dea094e917170
#
_cell.length_a   1.000
_cell.length_b   1.000
_cell.length_c   1.000
_cell.angle_alpha   90.00
_cell.angle_beta   90.00
_cell.angle_gamma   90.00
#
_symmetry.space_group_name_H-M   'P 1'
#
loop_
_entity.id
_entity.type
_entity.pdbx_description
1 polymer ?
#
loop_
_entity_poly.entity_id
_entity_poly.type
_entity_poly.pdbx_seq_one_letter_code
_entity_poly.pdbx_strand_id
1 'polypeptide(L)'
;MKDSSITTRERLLEIIESIDLITSWSEKIHQPIDFLTTPQNVMAFNACVMRLQVIGEHVGNLIKNNSELLGFHQEIPWLAIYDMRNIISHEYSHIDEEIVFSTVKEDIPLLKTAISEMLTQLI
;
A
#
# COMPACT_ATOMS: atom_id res chain seq x y z
N MET A 1 17.25 -19.96 -3.91
CA MET A 1 17.01 -19.34 -4.19
C MET A 1 16.54 -18.57 -4.07
N LYS A 2 16.19 -18.16 -3.98
CA LYS A 2 15.65 -17.50 -4.00
C LYS A 2 15.27 -16.51 -4.42
N ASP A 3 14.58 -16.52 -4.20
CA ASP A 3 13.94 -15.68 -4.55
C ASP A 3 14.13 -14.25 -4.46
N SER A 4 14.76 -13.75 -3.98
CA SER A 4 15.37 -12.47 -4.12
C SER A 4 15.57 -12.05 -5.57
N SER A 5 14.99 -12.78 -6.45
CA SER A 5 15.06 -12.53 -7.88
C SER A 5 14.17 -11.37 -8.32
N ILE A 6 13.31 -10.85 -7.45
CA ILE A 6 12.48 -9.69 -7.80
C ILE A 6 13.35 -8.45 -7.86
N THR A 7 13.37 -7.80 -9.01
CA THR A 7 14.13 -6.56 -9.19
C THR A 7 13.41 -5.39 -8.52
N THR A 8 14.15 -4.31 -8.31
CA THR A 8 13.55 -3.08 -7.79
C THR A 8 12.41 -2.61 -8.71
N ARG A 9 12.64 -2.65 -10.02
CA ARG A 9 11.60 -2.24 -10.97
C ARG A 9 10.34 -3.10 -10.84
N GLU A 10 10.51 -4.42 -10.78
CA GLU A 10 9.36 -5.32 -10.62
C GLU A 10 8.62 -5.06 -9.32
N ARG A 11 9.36 -4.77 -8.26
CA ARG A 11 8.76 -4.46 -6.96
C ARG A 11 7.92 -3.18 -7.04
N LEU A 12 8.45 -2.15 -7.69
CA LEU A 12 7.70 -0.90 -7.87
C LEU A 12 6.46 -1.12 -8.72
N LEU A 13 6.55 -1.94 -9.77
CA LEU A 13 5.39 -2.25 -10.61
C LEU A 13 4.32 -3.01 -9.83
N GLU A 14 4.69 -3.91 -8.92
CA GLU A 14 3.73 -4.61 -8.09
C GLU A 14 3.05 -3.67 -7.10
N ILE A 15 3.79 -2.67 -6.61
CA ILE A 15 3.17 -1.65 -5.76
C ILE A 15 2.12 -0.88 -6.54
N ILE A 16 2.43 -0.47 -7.78
CA ILE A 16 1.47 0.25 -8.64
C ILE A 16 0.24 -0.61 -8.90
N GLU A 17 0.42 -1.89 -9.20
CA GLU A 17 -0.71 -2.80 -9.41
C GLU A 17 -1.61 -2.84 -8.18
N SER A 18 -1.02 -2.97 -7.00
CA SER A 18 -1.80 -3.01 -5.76
C SER A 18 -2.52 -1.69 -5.52
N ILE A 19 -1.86 -0.56 -5.80
CA ILE A 19 -2.47 0.76 -5.67
C ILE A 19 -3.69 0.88 -6.59
N ASP A 20 -3.55 0.47 -7.83
CA ASP A 20 -4.64 0.59 -8.80
C ASP A 20 -5.84 -0.29 -8.41
N LEU A 21 -5.57 -1.49 -7.89
CA LEU A 21 -6.64 -2.36 -7.41
C LEU A 21 -7.35 -1.74 -6.20
N ILE A 22 -6.57 -1.23 -5.24
CA ILE A 22 -7.15 -0.57 -4.06
C ILE A 22 -8.02 0.60 -4.48
N THR A 23 -7.53 1.43 -5.39
CA THR A 23 -8.25 2.60 -5.87
C THR A 23 -9.58 2.19 -6.51
N SER A 24 -9.54 1.16 -7.34
CA SER A 24 -10.75 0.66 -8.01
C SER A 24 -11.74 0.09 -6.99
N TRP A 25 -11.27 -0.74 -6.08
CA TRP A 25 -12.17 -1.41 -5.12
C TRP A 25 -12.76 -0.45 -4.10
N SER A 26 -12.09 0.66 -3.80
CA SER A 26 -12.56 1.63 -2.80
C SER A 26 -13.27 2.83 -3.42
N GLU A 27 -13.54 2.78 -4.71
CA GLU A 27 -14.09 3.92 -5.46
C GLU A 27 -15.40 4.44 -4.83
N LYS A 28 -16.25 3.54 -4.36
CA LYS A 28 -17.55 3.91 -3.79
C LYS A 28 -17.51 4.11 -2.27
N ILE A 29 -16.33 4.03 -1.68
CA ILE A 29 -16.16 4.23 -0.25
C ILE A 29 -15.87 5.72 -0.02
N HIS A 30 -16.78 6.42 0.63
CA HIS A 30 -16.69 7.88 0.82
C HIS A 30 -16.45 8.27 2.26
N GLN A 31 -16.65 7.35 3.20
CA GLN A 31 -16.35 7.54 4.61
C GLN A 31 -16.02 6.18 5.21
N PRO A 32 -15.32 6.14 6.35
CA PRO A 32 -14.83 4.87 6.90
C PRO A 32 -15.93 3.82 7.11
N ILE A 33 -17.08 4.24 7.61
CA ILE A 33 -18.16 3.31 7.92
C ILE A 33 -18.69 2.59 6.66
N ASP A 34 -18.51 3.20 5.48
CA ASP A 34 -18.97 2.58 4.24
C ASP A 34 -18.38 1.20 4.02
N PHE A 35 -17.15 0.96 4.52
CA PHE A 35 -16.54 -0.37 4.41
C PHE A 35 -17.36 -1.47 5.09
N LEU A 36 -18.21 -1.10 6.04
CA LEU A 36 -18.93 -2.07 6.86
C LEU A 36 -20.42 -2.17 6.53
N THR A 37 -20.92 -1.41 5.55
CA THR A 37 -22.36 -1.26 5.34
C THR A 37 -23.00 -2.29 4.42
N THR A 38 -22.23 -2.96 3.58
CA THR A 38 -22.78 -3.99 2.67
C THR A 38 -21.77 -5.13 2.55
N PRO A 39 -22.24 -6.35 2.17
CA PRO A 39 -21.30 -7.44 1.94
C PRO A 39 -20.24 -7.12 0.88
N GLN A 40 -20.61 -6.40 -0.19
CA GLN A 40 -19.67 -6.00 -1.23
C GLN A 40 -18.60 -5.07 -0.67
N ASN A 41 -19.00 -4.14 0.18
CA ASN A 41 -18.04 -3.19 0.78
C ASN A 41 -17.15 -3.88 1.79
N VAL A 42 -17.65 -4.87 2.52
CA VAL A 42 -16.82 -5.68 3.41
C VAL A 42 -15.79 -6.47 2.61
N MET A 43 -16.18 -7.02 1.46
CA MET A 43 -15.23 -7.69 0.56
C MET A 43 -14.17 -6.71 0.08
N ALA A 44 -14.59 -5.51 -0.30
CA ALA A 44 -13.65 -4.47 -0.74
C ALA A 44 -12.67 -4.11 0.38
N PHE A 45 -13.17 -4.01 1.62
CA PHE A 45 -12.32 -3.75 2.77
C PHE A 45 -11.25 -4.82 2.92
N ASN A 46 -11.66 -6.08 2.91
CA ASN A 46 -10.73 -7.20 3.07
C ASN A 46 -9.72 -7.26 1.94
N ALA A 47 -10.16 -7.01 0.71
CA ALA A 47 -9.27 -7.02 -0.44
C ALA A 47 -8.26 -5.88 -0.38
N CYS A 48 -8.70 -4.68 0.02
CA CYS A 48 -7.80 -3.54 0.19
C CYS A 48 -6.76 -3.82 1.28
N VAL A 49 -7.19 -4.40 2.40
CA VAL A 49 -6.28 -4.75 3.50
C VAL A 49 -5.19 -5.71 3.00
N MET A 50 -5.58 -6.71 2.22
CA MET A 50 -4.61 -7.66 1.65
C MET A 50 -3.58 -6.93 0.79
N ARG A 51 -4.04 -6.02 -0.06
CA ARG A 51 -3.11 -5.28 -0.93
C ARG A 51 -2.26 -4.28 -0.16
N LEU A 52 -2.77 -3.69 0.91
CA LEU A 52 -1.96 -2.84 1.78
C LEU A 52 -0.83 -3.65 2.41
N GLN A 53 -1.10 -4.90 2.76
CA GLN A 53 -0.06 -5.78 3.30
C GLN A 53 1.02 -6.05 2.25
N VAL A 54 0.63 -6.31 1.01
CA VAL A 54 1.58 -6.51 -0.09
C VAL A 54 2.45 -5.26 -0.28
N ILE A 55 1.81 -4.08 -0.29
CA ILE A 55 2.54 -2.82 -0.41
C ILE A 55 3.53 -2.66 0.75
N GLY A 56 3.09 -2.95 1.96
CA GLY A 56 3.95 -2.85 3.14
C GLY A 56 5.17 -3.75 3.05
N GLU A 57 5.01 -4.97 2.53
CA GLU A 57 6.14 -5.88 2.36
C GLU A 57 7.15 -5.33 1.36
N HIS A 58 6.66 -4.79 0.23
CA HIS A 58 7.55 -4.20 -0.77
C HIS A 58 8.24 -2.95 -0.23
N VAL A 59 7.50 -2.09 0.48
CA VAL A 59 8.08 -0.89 1.08
C VAL A 59 9.15 -1.25 2.08
N GLY A 60 8.90 -2.29 2.91
CA GLY A 60 9.89 -2.76 3.86
C GLY A 60 11.19 -3.18 3.18
N ASN A 61 11.08 -3.86 2.04
CA ASN A 61 12.25 -4.26 1.28
C ASN A 61 12.99 -3.04 0.71
N LEU A 62 12.23 -2.05 0.21
CA LEU A 62 12.84 -0.82 -0.31
C LEU A 62 13.56 -0.04 0.78
N ILE A 63 13.00 0.04 1.97
CA ILE A 63 13.64 0.70 3.11
C ILE A 63 14.99 0.04 3.39
N LYS A 64 15.01 -1.28 3.36
CA LYS A 64 16.22 -2.04 3.68
C LYS A 64 17.27 -1.95 2.60
N ASN A 65 16.88 -2.02 1.33
CA ASN A 65 17.81 -2.23 0.23
C ASN A 65 17.95 -1.04 -0.72
N ASN A 66 17.03 -0.09 -0.68
CA ASN A 66 16.98 1.04 -1.61
C ASN A 66 16.65 2.35 -0.91
N SER A 67 17.22 2.55 0.28
CA SER A 67 16.91 3.73 1.08
C SER A 67 17.25 5.04 0.38
N GLU A 68 18.27 5.05 -0.46
CA GLU A 68 18.64 6.26 -1.20
C GLU A 68 17.52 6.69 -2.14
N LEU A 69 16.91 5.72 -2.81
CA LEU A 69 15.80 6.01 -3.73
C LEU A 69 14.63 6.64 -2.98
N LEU A 70 14.32 6.12 -1.79
CA LEU A 70 13.24 6.65 -0.97
C LEU A 70 13.56 8.05 -0.44
N GLY A 71 14.85 8.36 -0.29
CA GLY A 71 15.28 9.66 0.22
C GLY A 71 14.89 10.83 -0.66
N PHE A 72 14.59 10.59 -1.93
CA PHE A 72 14.13 11.62 -2.84
C PHE A 72 12.62 11.90 -2.70
N HIS A 73 11.92 11.14 -1.84
CA HIS A 73 10.48 11.26 -1.67
C HIS A 73 10.13 11.25 -0.18
N GLN A 74 10.70 12.22 0.56
CA GLN A 74 10.54 12.29 2.00
C GLN A 74 9.12 12.68 2.43
N GLU A 75 8.32 13.18 1.52
CA GLU A 75 6.92 13.51 1.79
C GLU A 75 6.08 12.25 2.03
N ILE A 76 6.57 11.07 1.65
CA ILE A 76 5.85 9.81 1.82
C ILE A 76 6.19 9.24 3.19
N PRO A 77 5.18 8.85 3.99
CA PRO A 77 5.43 8.24 5.31
C PRO A 77 5.81 6.76 5.18
N TRP A 78 7.01 6.52 4.68
CA TRP A 78 7.48 5.15 4.36
C TRP A 78 7.37 4.18 5.54
N LEU A 79 7.81 4.62 6.73
CA LEU A 79 7.77 3.75 7.90
C LEU A 79 6.35 3.46 8.35
N ALA A 80 5.46 4.47 8.25
CA ALA A 80 4.07 4.27 8.61
C ALA A 80 3.39 3.26 7.67
N ILE A 81 3.72 3.34 6.38
CA ILE A 81 3.19 2.38 5.39
C ILE A 81 3.70 0.98 5.70
N TYR A 82 4.98 0.85 6.01
CA TYR A 82 5.55 -0.43 6.40
C TYR A 82 4.91 -0.96 7.69
N ASP A 83 4.72 -0.10 8.69
CA ASP A 83 4.14 -0.50 9.97
C ASP A 83 2.68 -0.95 9.82
N MET A 84 1.97 -0.43 8.84
CA MET A 84 0.61 -0.87 8.54
C MET A 84 0.56 -2.38 8.32
N ARG A 85 1.58 -2.94 7.67
CA ARG A 85 1.69 -4.38 7.49
C ARG A 85 1.70 -5.11 8.81
N ASN A 86 2.43 -4.60 9.82
CA ASN A 86 2.49 -5.24 11.13
C ASN A 86 1.15 -5.18 11.86
N ILE A 87 0.48 -4.05 11.80
CA ILE A 87 -0.84 -3.90 12.41
C ILE A 87 -1.81 -4.90 11.80
N ILE A 88 -1.83 -4.99 10.48
CA ILE A 88 -2.70 -5.91 9.76
C ILE A 88 -2.38 -7.36 10.14
N SER A 89 -1.10 -7.70 10.20
CA SER A 89 -0.67 -9.09 10.46
C SER A 89 -1.02 -9.56 11.86
N HIS A 90 -0.94 -8.67 12.85
CA HIS A 90 -1.12 -9.06 14.26
C HIS A 90 -2.55 -8.91 14.74
N GLU A 91 -3.33 -8.03 14.14
CA GLU A 91 -4.66 -7.72 14.62
C GLU A 91 -5.70 -7.78 13.52
N TYR A 92 -5.59 -8.79 12.66
CA TYR A 92 -6.41 -8.90 11.46
C TYR A 92 -7.91 -8.83 11.76
N SER A 93 -8.37 -9.43 12.87
CA SER A 93 -9.78 -9.45 13.21
C SER A 93 -10.28 -8.11 13.78
N HIS A 94 -9.38 -7.18 14.07
CA HIS A 94 -9.71 -5.90 14.71
C HIS A 94 -9.13 -4.72 13.95
N ILE A 95 -8.97 -4.84 12.64
CA ILE A 95 -8.42 -3.76 11.82
C ILE A 95 -9.40 -2.59 11.82
N ASP A 96 -8.88 -1.40 12.13
CA ASP A 96 -9.68 -0.18 12.22
C ASP A 96 -9.98 0.36 10.82
N GLU A 97 -11.26 0.42 10.48
CA GLU A 97 -11.69 0.91 9.18
C GLU A 97 -11.32 2.38 8.95
N GLU A 98 -11.19 3.17 10.03
CA GLU A 98 -10.79 4.57 9.90
C GLU A 98 -9.33 4.68 9.45
N ILE A 99 -8.47 3.83 10.00
CA ILE A 99 -7.06 3.81 9.61
C ILE A 99 -6.92 3.39 8.16
N VAL A 100 -7.63 2.34 7.77
CA VAL A 100 -7.59 1.85 6.39
C VAL A 100 -8.12 2.91 5.43
N PHE A 101 -9.24 3.56 5.78
CA PHE A 101 -9.83 4.60 4.95
C PHE A 101 -8.85 5.75 4.73
N SER A 102 -8.24 6.24 5.82
CA SER A 102 -7.28 7.33 5.74
C SER A 102 -6.08 6.96 4.87
N THR A 103 -5.55 5.75 5.06
CA THR A 103 -4.43 5.27 4.26
C THR A 103 -4.81 5.22 2.78
N VAL A 104 -5.96 4.64 2.47
CA VAL A 104 -6.41 4.45 1.08
C VAL A 104 -6.68 5.79 0.40
N LYS A 105 -7.30 6.74 1.10
CA LYS A 105 -7.72 8.00 0.47
C LYS A 105 -6.65 9.08 0.50
N GLU A 106 -5.72 9.03 1.46
CA GLU A 106 -4.72 10.09 1.62
C GLU A 106 -3.32 9.63 1.23
N ASP A 107 -2.86 8.49 1.76
CA ASP A 107 -1.48 8.05 1.55
C ASP A 107 -1.29 7.39 0.19
N ILE A 108 -2.24 6.58 -0.24
CA ILE A 108 -2.11 5.80 -1.47
C ILE A 108 -1.95 6.68 -2.72
N PRO A 109 -2.74 7.76 -2.90
CA PRO A 109 -2.53 8.63 -4.06
C PRO A 109 -1.15 9.28 -4.09
N LEU A 110 -0.65 9.69 -2.93
CA LEU A 110 0.70 10.27 -2.84
C LEU A 110 1.75 9.22 -3.16
N LEU A 111 1.57 8.01 -2.66
CA LEU A 111 2.47 6.91 -2.92
C LEU A 111 2.53 6.61 -4.42
N LYS A 112 1.39 6.61 -5.09
CA LYS A 112 1.36 6.35 -6.54
C LYS A 112 2.22 7.33 -7.30
N THR A 113 2.12 8.62 -6.97
CA THR A 113 2.93 9.64 -7.62
C THR A 113 4.42 9.38 -7.40
N ALA A 114 4.81 9.10 -6.16
CA ALA A 114 6.21 8.85 -5.84
C ALA A 114 6.75 7.61 -6.56
N ILE A 115 6.00 6.51 -6.52
CA ILE A 115 6.43 5.27 -7.17
C ILE A 115 6.53 5.45 -8.68
N SER A 116 5.60 6.17 -9.28
CA SER A 116 5.63 6.43 -10.72
C SER A 116 6.89 7.22 -11.10
N GLU A 117 7.27 8.20 -10.30
CA GLU A 117 8.50 8.97 -10.54
C GLU A 117 9.73 8.09 -10.39
N MET A 118 9.75 7.22 -9.38
CA MET A 118 10.85 6.29 -9.19
C MET A 118 11.03 5.39 -10.41
N LEU A 119 9.92 4.93 -11.00
CA LEU A 119 10.01 4.08 -12.19
C LEU A 119 10.65 4.80 -13.36
N THR A 120 10.38 6.10 -13.53
CA THR A 120 11.03 6.86 -14.60
C THR A 120 12.53 7.03 -14.35
N GLN A 121 12.94 7.08 -13.10
CA GLN A 121 14.35 7.24 -12.74
C GLN A 121 15.17 5.96 -12.96
N LEU A 122 14.51 4.81 -13.05
CA LEU A 122 15.21 3.54 -13.22
C LEU A 122 15.48 3.18 -14.70
N ILE A 123 15.12 4.02 -15.63
CA ILE A 123 15.33 3.78 -17.06
C ILE A 123 16.76 4.06 -17.50
#